data_c03fd6264cc6f341032b888642cc37b3
#
_entry.id   c03fd6264cc6f341032b888642cc37b3
#
_cell.length_a   1.000
_cell.length_b   1.000
_cell.length_c   1.000
_cell.angle_alpha   90.00
_cell.angle_beta   90.00
_cell.angle_gamma   90.00
#
_symmetry.space_group_name_H-M   'P 1'
#
loop_
_entity.id
_entity.type
_entity.pdbx_description
1 polymer ?
#
loop_
_entity_poly.entity_id
_entity_poly.type
_entity_poly.pdbx_seq_one_letter_code
_entity_poly.pdbx_strand_id
1 'polypeptide(L)'
;LVTVPLAGTSSHLPARPAIAYVPPAYWTQPGLRLPVLVLLAGSPGGPSEWFRAGGANDAADSYQRSHDGVSPIIVSVDGTSSALAQPACVDGPQLKVQSYLANDVPELLKSRFRVQTDQSKWSIGGLSYGGTCAFQIAVNSPRSYGTFLDFSGESEPTSYNHKHTVQALFHGSEAAFQAVNAADVLRRVAQAVKSADRVEDASSVPGEGSGTVPG
;
A
#
# COMPACT_ATOMS: atom_id res chain seq x y z
N LEU A 1 -22.37 -2.18 6.79
CA LEU A 1 -21.28 -3.09 6.43
C LEU A 1 -21.78 -4.16 5.47
N VAL A 2 -20.97 -4.50 4.47
CA VAL A 2 -21.27 -5.57 3.50
C VAL A 2 -20.08 -6.50 3.35
N THR A 3 -20.33 -7.79 3.18
CA THR A 3 -19.28 -8.77 2.88
C THR A 3 -19.07 -8.85 1.38
N VAL A 4 -17.83 -8.79 0.93
CA VAL A 4 -17.45 -8.71 -0.49
C VAL A 4 -16.44 -9.80 -0.82
N PRO A 5 -16.76 -10.76 -1.69
CA PRO A 5 -15.77 -11.71 -2.19
C PRO A 5 -14.73 -10.98 -3.05
N LEU A 6 -13.48 -10.98 -2.62
CA LEU A 6 -12.35 -10.35 -3.33
C LEU A 6 -11.20 -11.36 -3.52
N ALA A 7 -11.49 -12.56 -4.01
CA ALA A 7 -10.45 -13.52 -4.36
C ALA A 7 -9.58 -13.00 -5.52
N GLY A 8 -8.29 -13.22 -5.42
CA GLY A 8 -7.34 -12.76 -6.45
C GLY A 8 -7.59 -13.39 -7.81
N THR A 9 -7.83 -12.57 -8.82
CA THR A 9 -8.08 -13.02 -10.20
C THR A 9 -6.80 -13.29 -10.97
N SER A 10 -5.83 -12.39 -10.86
CA SER A 10 -4.52 -12.50 -11.52
C SER A 10 -3.45 -13.08 -10.59
N SER A 11 -3.50 -12.71 -9.33
CA SER A 11 -2.59 -13.22 -8.29
C SER A 11 -2.89 -14.66 -7.87
N HIS A 12 -4.14 -15.11 -8.10
CA HIS A 12 -4.67 -16.38 -7.59
C HIS A 12 -4.59 -16.50 -6.07
N LEU A 13 -4.54 -15.36 -5.34
CA LEU A 13 -4.56 -15.37 -3.89
C LEU A 13 -5.94 -15.86 -3.37
N PRO A 14 -6.01 -16.91 -2.56
CA PRO A 14 -7.25 -17.41 -1.99
C PRO A 14 -7.68 -16.55 -0.79
N ALA A 15 -7.90 -15.25 -1.03
CA ALA A 15 -8.26 -14.29 -0.01
C ALA A 15 -9.62 -14.61 0.62
N ARG A 16 -9.70 -14.47 1.93
CA ARG A 16 -10.98 -14.49 2.66
C ARG A 16 -11.84 -13.29 2.22
N PRO A 17 -13.19 -13.37 2.31
CA PRO A 17 -14.06 -12.26 1.95
C PRO A 17 -13.70 -10.98 2.69
N ALA A 18 -13.62 -9.88 1.98
CA ALA A 18 -13.44 -8.55 2.54
C ALA A 18 -14.73 -8.06 3.21
N ILE A 19 -14.61 -7.09 4.12
CA ILE A 19 -15.73 -6.36 4.67
C ILE A 19 -15.61 -4.91 4.25
N ALA A 20 -16.70 -4.35 3.72
CA ALA A 20 -16.75 -2.97 3.27
C ALA A 20 -17.78 -2.16 4.07
N TYR A 21 -17.38 -0.98 4.51
CA TYR A 21 -18.27 0.08 4.92
C TYR A 21 -18.62 0.94 3.70
N VAL A 22 -19.91 1.09 3.45
CA VAL A 22 -20.44 1.89 2.34
C VAL A 22 -21.24 3.04 2.95
N PRO A 23 -20.79 4.31 2.79
CA PRO A 23 -21.42 5.44 3.44
C PRO A 23 -22.82 5.73 2.87
N PRO A 24 -23.72 6.39 3.64
CA PRO A 24 -25.07 6.78 3.17
C PRO A 24 -25.09 7.55 1.85
N ALA A 25 -24.12 8.44 1.63
CA ALA A 25 -24.00 9.21 0.39
C ALA A 25 -23.90 8.34 -0.87
N TYR A 26 -23.34 7.14 -0.75
CA TYR A 26 -23.31 6.18 -1.84
C TYR A 26 -24.70 5.81 -2.36
N TRP A 27 -25.68 5.75 -1.47
CA TRP A 27 -27.08 5.38 -1.80
C TRP A 27 -27.92 6.59 -2.17
N THR A 28 -27.73 7.72 -1.51
CA THR A 28 -28.51 8.94 -1.69
C THR A 28 -28.05 9.80 -2.86
N GLN A 29 -26.79 9.60 -3.33
CA GLN A 29 -26.18 10.37 -4.41
C GLN A 29 -25.65 9.42 -5.52
N PRO A 30 -26.50 8.89 -6.41
CA PRO A 30 -26.11 7.84 -7.36
C PRO A 30 -25.06 8.27 -8.39
N GLY A 31 -24.87 9.57 -8.63
CA GLY A 31 -23.82 10.11 -9.49
C GLY A 31 -22.45 10.23 -8.82
N LEU A 32 -22.39 10.08 -7.49
CA LEU A 32 -21.15 10.28 -6.73
C LEU A 32 -20.24 9.04 -6.86
N ARG A 33 -18.94 9.32 -7.12
CA ARG A 33 -17.85 8.32 -7.04
C ARG A 33 -17.00 8.64 -5.83
N LEU A 34 -16.91 7.71 -4.90
CA LEU A 34 -16.22 7.91 -3.62
C LEU A 34 -14.76 7.46 -3.69
N PRO A 35 -13.85 8.11 -2.95
CA PRO A 35 -12.52 7.58 -2.73
C PRO A 35 -12.58 6.28 -1.93
N VAL A 36 -11.49 5.52 -1.94
CA VAL A 36 -11.39 4.24 -1.23
C VAL A 36 -10.28 4.29 -0.21
N LEU A 37 -10.56 3.75 0.97
CA LEU A 37 -9.58 3.40 1.99
C LEU A 37 -9.53 1.88 2.12
N VAL A 38 -8.45 1.28 1.65
CA VAL A 38 -8.18 -0.15 1.84
C VAL A 38 -7.44 -0.34 3.16
N LEU A 39 -7.92 -1.25 4.01
CA LEU A 39 -7.33 -1.54 5.31
C LEU A 39 -6.92 -3.01 5.42
N LEU A 40 -5.77 -3.24 6.06
CA LEU A 40 -5.19 -4.55 6.33
C LEU A 40 -5.06 -4.75 7.83
N ALA A 41 -5.56 -5.88 8.32
CA ALA A 41 -5.42 -6.24 9.73
C ALA A 41 -3.98 -6.67 10.06
N GLY A 42 -3.68 -6.72 11.35
CA GLY A 42 -2.49 -7.40 11.86
C GLY A 42 -2.56 -8.92 11.70
N SER A 43 -1.48 -9.61 11.98
CA SER A 43 -1.47 -11.07 12.10
C SER A 43 -1.07 -11.45 13.54
N PRO A 44 -1.85 -12.32 14.21
CA PRO A 44 -3.09 -12.93 13.76
C PRO A 44 -4.24 -11.93 13.60
N GLY A 45 -5.14 -12.18 12.64
CA GLY A 45 -6.28 -11.30 12.40
C GLY A 45 -7.01 -11.57 11.09
N GLY A 46 -7.87 -10.63 10.70
CA GLY A 46 -8.63 -10.73 9.46
C GLY A 46 -9.50 -9.51 9.17
N PRO A 47 -10.27 -9.55 8.08
CA PRO A 47 -11.01 -8.37 7.57
C PRO A 47 -12.01 -7.76 8.56
N SER A 48 -12.49 -8.49 9.57
CA SER A 48 -13.44 -7.94 10.53
C SER A 48 -12.82 -7.01 11.59
N GLU A 49 -11.50 -7.08 11.80
CA GLU A 49 -10.84 -6.43 12.95
C GLU A 49 -10.96 -4.91 12.93
N TRP A 50 -10.84 -4.27 11.78
CA TRP A 50 -10.97 -2.82 11.65
C TRP A 50 -12.35 -2.29 12.01
N PHE A 51 -13.39 -3.10 11.85
CA PHE A 51 -14.77 -2.71 12.17
C PHE A 51 -15.20 -3.17 13.58
N ARG A 52 -14.65 -4.27 14.08
CA ARG A 52 -15.01 -4.81 15.41
C ARG A 52 -14.21 -4.17 16.55
N ALA A 53 -12.93 -3.94 16.34
CA ALA A 53 -12.00 -3.43 17.35
C ALA A 53 -11.39 -2.07 16.95
N GLY A 54 -11.19 -1.83 15.66
CA GLY A 54 -10.57 -0.60 15.14
C GLY A 54 -11.53 0.58 14.99
N GLY A 55 -12.85 0.40 15.12
CA GLY A 55 -13.83 1.49 15.06
C GLY A 55 -13.88 2.24 13.72
N ALA A 56 -13.47 1.61 12.62
CA ALA A 56 -13.38 2.28 11.32
C ALA A 56 -14.73 2.81 10.81
N ASN A 57 -15.83 2.10 11.08
CA ASN A 57 -17.18 2.57 10.76
C ASN A 57 -17.56 3.81 11.59
N ASP A 58 -17.25 3.84 12.88
CA ASP A 58 -17.59 4.96 13.77
C ASP A 58 -16.77 6.21 13.39
N ALA A 59 -15.52 6.02 13.00
CA ALA A 59 -14.68 7.08 12.47
C ALA A 59 -15.24 7.64 11.16
N ALA A 60 -15.67 6.78 10.24
CA ALA A 60 -16.31 7.19 8.99
C ALA A 60 -17.64 7.92 9.22
N ASP A 61 -18.46 7.43 10.15
CA ASP A 61 -19.72 8.07 10.54
C ASP A 61 -19.49 9.42 11.19
N SER A 62 -18.42 9.57 11.97
CA SER A 62 -18.04 10.85 12.56
C SER A 62 -17.54 11.83 11.50
N TYR A 63 -16.69 11.37 10.58
CA TYR A 63 -16.13 12.17 9.51
C TYR A 63 -17.22 12.73 8.60
N GLN A 64 -18.16 11.90 8.14
CA GLN A 64 -19.22 12.33 7.21
C GLN A 64 -20.17 13.38 7.81
N ARG A 65 -20.35 13.44 9.15
CA ARG A 65 -21.18 14.46 9.80
C ARG A 65 -20.67 15.88 9.55
N SER A 66 -19.39 16.06 9.37
CA SER A 66 -18.74 17.35 9.08
C SER A 66 -18.35 17.54 7.61
N HIS A 67 -18.70 16.57 6.74
CA HIS A 67 -18.33 16.57 5.33
C HIS A 67 -19.54 16.27 4.42
N ASP A 68 -20.66 16.91 4.68
CA ASP A 68 -21.91 16.85 3.89
C ASP A 68 -22.41 15.41 3.64
N GLY A 69 -22.21 14.53 4.62
CA GLY A 69 -22.61 13.13 4.53
C GLY A 69 -21.69 12.26 3.68
N VAL A 70 -20.54 12.78 3.26
CA VAL A 70 -19.56 12.07 2.42
C VAL A 70 -18.42 11.52 3.26
N SER A 71 -18.09 10.25 3.07
CA SER A 71 -16.84 9.62 3.54
C SER A 71 -16.32 8.63 2.49
N PRO A 72 -15.08 8.14 2.60
CA PRO A 72 -14.59 7.08 1.74
C PRO A 72 -15.43 5.79 1.88
N ILE A 73 -15.42 4.95 0.84
CA ILE A 73 -15.71 3.53 1.03
C ILE A 73 -14.50 2.92 1.74
N ILE A 74 -14.69 2.31 2.91
CA ILE A 74 -13.63 1.65 3.65
C ILE A 74 -13.74 0.15 3.42
N VAL A 75 -12.67 -0.46 2.91
CA VAL A 75 -12.67 -1.89 2.62
C VAL A 75 -11.53 -2.58 3.36
N SER A 76 -11.86 -3.39 4.34
CA SER A 76 -10.88 -4.23 5.00
C SER A 76 -10.71 -5.53 4.22
N VAL A 77 -9.51 -5.74 3.67
CA VAL A 77 -9.18 -6.87 2.80
C VAL A 77 -8.28 -7.89 3.50
N ASP A 78 -8.25 -9.11 2.96
CA ASP A 78 -7.39 -10.17 3.45
C ASP A 78 -6.09 -10.24 2.66
N GLY A 79 -4.98 -9.90 3.29
CA GLY A 79 -3.64 -10.06 2.71
C GLY A 79 -2.93 -11.38 3.08
N THR A 80 -3.59 -12.27 3.86
CA THR A 80 -2.91 -13.41 4.49
C THR A 80 -3.46 -14.78 4.07
N SER A 81 -4.67 -14.82 3.49
CA SER A 81 -5.40 -16.05 3.13
C SER A 81 -5.86 -16.90 4.33
N SER A 82 -5.36 -16.68 5.52
CA SER A 82 -5.81 -17.32 6.76
C SER A 82 -5.53 -16.46 8.00
N ALA A 83 -6.19 -16.76 9.11
CA ALA A 83 -6.10 -15.96 10.33
C ALA A 83 -4.70 -15.97 10.99
N LEU A 84 -3.93 -17.02 10.78
CA LEU A 84 -2.62 -17.23 11.41
C LEU A 84 -1.45 -17.13 10.41
N ALA A 85 -1.73 -16.97 9.12
CA ALA A 85 -0.66 -16.84 8.13
C ALA A 85 -0.06 -15.43 8.19
N GLN A 86 1.25 -15.38 7.99
CA GLN A 86 2.02 -14.15 7.87
C GLN A 86 2.95 -14.27 6.65
N PRO A 87 2.39 -14.28 5.43
CA PRO A 87 3.21 -14.22 4.23
C PRO A 87 3.91 -12.87 4.18
N ALA A 88 5.11 -12.80 3.60
CA ALA A 88 5.70 -11.52 3.28
C ALA A 88 4.81 -10.77 2.27
N CYS A 89 4.79 -9.45 2.33
CA CYS A 89 3.94 -8.61 1.48
C CYS A 89 4.57 -8.40 0.08
N VAL A 90 5.14 -9.45 -0.47
CA VAL A 90 5.77 -9.54 -1.80
C VAL A 90 5.17 -10.70 -2.58
N ASP A 91 5.48 -10.78 -3.85
CA ASP A 91 5.11 -11.94 -4.66
C ASP A 91 6.13 -13.07 -4.44
N GLY A 92 5.68 -14.11 -3.78
CA GLY A 92 6.44 -15.33 -3.57
C GLY A 92 6.03 -16.45 -4.53
N PRO A 93 6.70 -17.62 -4.43
CA PRO A 93 6.39 -18.78 -5.29
C PRO A 93 4.97 -19.31 -5.13
N GLN A 94 4.40 -19.21 -3.94
CA GLN A 94 3.08 -19.77 -3.60
C GLN A 94 1.97 -18.72 -3.53
N LEU A 95 2.27 -17.54 -2.98
CA LEU A 95 1.31 -16.47 -2.77
C LEU A 95 1.83 -15.17 -3.39
N LYS A 96 1.01 -14.55 -4.20
CA LYS A 96 1.33 -13.26 -4.85
C LYS A 96 0.59 -12.12 -4.16
N VAL A 97 1.03 -11.82 -2.93
CA VAL A 97 0.36 -10.84 -2.07
C VAL A 97 0.48 -9.42 -2.62
N GLN A 98 1.65 -9.06 -3.13
CA GLN A 98 1.86 -7.74 -3.73
C GLN A 98 0.96 -7.53 -4.96
N SER A 99 0.94 -8.49 -5.89
CA SER A 99 0.06 -8.44 -7.06
C SER A 99 -1.42 -8.36 -6.67
N TYR A 100 -1.83 -9.12 -5.65
CA TYR A 100 -3.19 -9.06 -5.14
C TYR A 100 -3.56 -7.65 -4.65
N LEU A 101 -2.77 -7.10 -3.74
CA LEU A 101 -3.06 -5.81 -3.12
C LEU A 101 -2.91 -4.63 -4.10
N ALA A 102 -1.95 -4.70 -5.01
CA ALA A 102 -1.67 -3.61 -5.94
C ALA A 102 -2.55 -3.62 -7.19
N ASN A 103 -3.02 -4.78 -7.64
CA ASN A 103 -3.74 -4.93 -8.90
C ASN A 103 -5.14 -5.49 -8.71
N ASP A 104 -5.28 -6.71 -8.15
CA ASP A 104 -6.59 -7.38 -8.07
C ASP A 104 -7.58 -6.61 -7.22
N VAL A 105 -7.16 -6.14 -6.03
CA VAL A 105 -8.03 -5.38 -5.12
C VAL A 105 -8.58 -4.11 -5.78
N PRO A 106 -7.76 -3.22 -6.37
CA PRO A 106 -8.28 -2.05 -7.08
C PRO A 106 -9.24 -2.39 -8.22
N GLU A 107 -8.92 -3.35 -9.06
CA GLU A 107 -9.76 -3.73 -10.20
C GLU A 107 -11.11 -4.32 -9.74
N LEU A 108 -11.08 -5.19 -8.74
CA LEU A 108 -12.29 -5.77 -8.16
C LEU A 108 -13.18 -4.70 -7.50
N LEU A 109 -12.59 -3.74 -6.79
CA LEU A 109 -13.35 -2.66 -6.18
C LEU A 109 -13.97 -1.71 -7.21
N LYS A 110 -13.26 -1.38 -8.28
CA LYS A 110 -13.80 -0.60 -9.41
C LYS A 110 -14.97 -1.32 -10.10
N SER A 111 -14.92 -2.64 -10.20
CA SER A 111 -15.99 -3.42 -10.82
C SER A 111 -17.24 -3.57 -9.94
N ARG A 112 -17.10 -3.44 -8.61
CA ARG A 112 -18.17 -3.69 -7.65
C ARG A 112 -18.81 -2.44 -7.07
N PHE A 113 -18.06 -1.34 -7.05
CA PHE A 113 -18.51 -0.10 -6.42
C PHE A 113 -18.32 1.10 -7.35
N ARG A 114 -19.16 2.11 -7.14
CA ARG A 114 -18.98 3.43 -7.75
C ARG A 114 -17.87 4.19 -7.01
N VAL A 115 -16.63 3.85 -7.31
CA VAL A 115 -15.44 4.47 -6.75
C VAL A 115 -14.79 5.43 -7.75
N GLN A 116 -13.97 6.32 -7.25
CA GLN A 116 -13.11 7.14 -8.11
C GLN A 116 -12.17 6.25 -8.90
N THR A 117 -12.02 6.52 -10.19
CA THR A 117 -11.12 5.76 -11.08
C THR A 117 -9.66 6.18 -10.93
N ASP A 118 -9.44 7.42 -10.49
CA ASP A 118 -8.12 7.96 -10.16
C ASP A 118 -7.64 7.41 -8.81
N GLN A 119 -6.71 6.48 -8.86
CA GLN A 119 -6.15 5.82 -7.68
C GLN A 119 -5.25 6.74 -6.82
N SER A 120 -4.88 7.93 -7.30
CA SER A 120 -4.25 8.95 -6.46
C SER A 120 -5.16 9.43 -5.31
N LYS A 121 -6.47 9.18 -5.42
CA LYS A 121 -7.50 9.46 -4.40
C LYS A 121 -7.76 8.27 -3.48
N TRP A 122 -7.06 7.18 -3.66
CA TRP A 122 -7.18 5.98 -2.83
C TRP A 122 -6.08 5.93 -1.78
N SER A 123 -6.40 5.30 -0.66
CA SER A 123 -5.43 5.07 0.40
C SER A 123 -5.37 3.58 0.75
N ILE A 124 -4.19 3.12 1.15
CA ILE A 124 -3.99 1.81 1.75
C ILE A 124 -3.42 1.99 3.15
N GLY A 125 -3.90 1.23 4.12
CA GLY A 125 -3.38 1.31 5.48
C GLY A 125 -3.46 -0.01 6.22
N GLY A 126 -2.77 -0.11 7.34
CA GLY A 126 -2.83 -1.32 8.14
C GLY A 126 -2.12 -1.24 9.46
N LEU A 127 -2.40 -2.24 10.31
CA LEU A 127 -1.80 -2.39 11.64
C LEU A 127 -0.81 -3.55 11.62
N SER A 128 0.37 -3.36 12.23
CA SER A 128 1.39 -4.41 12.37
C SER A 128 1.73 -5.02 11.01
N TYR A 129 1.49 -6.31 10.79
CA TYR A 129 1.61 -6.94 9.47
C TYR A 129 0.94 -6.12 8.35
N GLY A 130 -0.27 -5.62 8.59
CA GLY A 130 -0.99 -4.78 7.63
C GLY A 130 -0.29 -3.45 7.35
N GLY A 131 0.37 -2.85 8.36
CA GLY A 131 1.19 -1.64 8.22
C GLY A 131 2.41 -1.89 7.33
N THR A 132 3.14 -2.98 7.60
CA THR A 132 4.25 -3.46 6.76
C THR A 132 3.81 -3.62 5.31
N CYS A 133 2.64 -4.25 5.06
CA CYS A 133 2.11 -4.41 3.71
C CYS A 133 1.76 -3.07 3.06
N ALA A 134 1.11 -2.17 3.78
CA ALA A 134 0.74 -0.86 3.24
C ALA A 134 1.99 -0.07 2.80
N PHE A 135 3.04 -0.07 3.61
CA PHE A 135 4.33 0.53 3.27
C PHE A 135 4.96 -0.14 2.04
N GLN A 136 5.02 -1.48 2.05
CA GLN A 136 5.59 -2.27 0.95
C GLN A 136 4.88 -2.00 -0.38
N ILE A 137 3.54 -1.94 -0.38
CA ILE A 137 2.74 -1.67 -1.57
C ILE A 137 2.91 -0.22 -2.04
N ALA A 138 2.90 0.75 -1.13
CA ALA A 138 3.05 2.16 -1.48
C ALA A 138 4.37 2.44 -2.22
N VAL A 139 5.46 1.82 -1.78
CA VAL A 139 6.78 2.02 -2.38
C VAL A 139 6.96 1.27 -3.69
N ASN A 140 6.52 -0.01 -3.75
CA ASN A 140 6.76 -0.84 -4.93
C ASN A 140 5.67 -0.70 -6.01
N SER A 141 4.51 -0.13 -5.67
CA SER A 141 3.38 0.06 -6.57
C SER A 141 2.75 1.46 -6.40
N PRO A 142 3.53 2.55 -6.57
CA PRO A 142 3.12 3.92 -6.19
C PRO A 142 1.93 4.46 -6.99
N ARG A 143 1.53 3.79 -8.08
CA ARG A 143 0.35 4.15 -8.85
C ARG A 143 -0.93 3.48 -8.37
N SER A 144 -0.84 2.51 -7.46
CA SER A 144 -2.01 1.77 -6.97
C SER A 144 -2.76 2.53 -5.88
N TYR A 145 -2.04 3.34 -5.09
CA TYR A 145 -2.61 4.15 -4.01
C TYR A 145 -1.83 5.46 -3.87
N GLY A 146 -2.54 6.57 -3.71
CA GLY A 146 -1.93 7.90 -3.56
C GLY A 146 -1.42 8.20 -2.15
N THR A 147 -1.92 7.45 -1.15
CA THR A 147 -1.54 7.65 0.27
C THR A 147 -1.44 6.29 0.96
N PHE A 148 -0.52 6.18 1.92
CA PHE A 148 -0.50 5.03 2.81
C PHE A 148 -0.49 5.43 4.29
N LEU A 149 -0.96 4.51 5.14
CA LEU A 149 -1.00 4.64 6.60
C LEU A 149 -0.37 3.38 7.21
N ASP A 150 0.70 3.57 7.95
CA ASP A 150 1.40 2.48 8.64
C ASP A 150 1.25 2.65 10.16
N PHE A 151 0.53 1.71 10.78
CA PHE A 151 0.38 1.65 12.23
C PHE A 151 1.21 0.50 12.78
N SER A 152 2.40 0.80 13.29
CA SER A 152 3.32 -0.17 13.91
C SER A 152 3.74 -1.31 12.99
N GLY A 153 3.96 -1.04 11.71
CA GLY A 153 4.54 -1.99 10.78
C GLY A 153 6.03 -2.18 10.98
N GLU A 154 6.56 -3.26 10.43
CA GLU A 154 7.99 -3.54 10.41
C GLU A 154 8.65 -2.86 9.20
N SER A 155 9.94 -2.58 9.30
CA SER A 155 10.72 -1.95 8.23
C SER A 155 10.99 -2.88 7.03
N GLU A 156 10.72 -4.17 7.19
CA GLU A 156 10.90 -5.18 6.15
C GLU A 156 9.77 -6.22 6.17
N PRO A 157 9.37 -6.75 5.01
CA PRO A 157 8.36 -7.79 4.92
C PRO A 157 8.95 -9.14 5.29
N THR A 158 8.72 -9.61 6.51
CA THR A 158 9.24 -10.89 6.98
C THR A 158 8.18 -11.97 7.06
N SER A 159 8.61 -13.20 6.79
CA SER A 159 7.93 -14.44 7.15
C SER A 159 8.80 -15.17 8.15
N TYR A 160 8.42 -15.18 9.41
CA TYR A 160 9.20 -15.62 10.58
C TYR A 160 10.37 -14.69 10.95
N ASN A 161 11.37 -14.59 10.08
CA ASN A 161 12.53 -13.73 10.26
C ASN A 161 13.21 -13.48 8.91
N HIS A 162 14.13 -12.52 8.88
CA HIS A 162 14.86 -12.11 7.69
C HIS A 162 15.51 -13.28 6.93
N LYS A 163 16.31 -14.08 7.62
CA LYS A 163 17.03 -15.22 7.02
C LYS A 163 16.10 -16.24 6.37
N HIS A 164 15.00 -16.57 7.06
CA HIS A 164 13.99 -17.47 6.52
C HIS A 164 13.31 -16.86 5.28
N THR A 165 12.97 -15.59 5.34
CA THR A 165 12.33 -14.88 4.22
C THR A 165 13.22 -14.87 2.97
N VAL A 166 14.49 -14.49 3.12
CA VAL A 166 15.48 -14.49 2.02
C VAL A 166 15.64 -15.90 1.44
N GLN A 167 15.75 -16.92 2.29
CA GLN A 167 15.90 -18.29 1.83
C GLN A 167 14.64 -18.82 1.11
N ALA A 168 13.46 -18.60 1.69
CA ALA A 168 12.20 -19.20 1.21
C ALA A 168 11.63 -18.48 -0.03
N LEU A 169 11.73 -17.16 -0.10
CA LEU A 169 11.10 -16.35 -1.14
C LEU A 169 12.09 -15.87 -2.21
N PHE A 170 13.38 -15.78 -1.89
CA PHE A 170 14.40 -15.21 -2.78
C PHE A 170 15.57 -16.19 -3.04
N HIS A 171 15.38 -17.47 -2.77
CA HIS A 171 16.38 -18.54 -3.01
C HIS A 171 17.76 -18.21 -2.39
N GLY A 172 17.78 -17.54 -1.25
CA GLY A 172 19.00 -17.12 -0.55
C GLY A 172 19.64 -15.85 -1.11
N SER A 173 19.03 -15.18 -2.08
CA SER A 173 19.58 -13.96 -2.66
C SER A 173 19.18 -12.72 -1.86
N GLU A 174 20.11 -12.23 -1.06
CA GLU A 174 19.97 -10.96 -0.32
C GLU A 174 19.73 -9.78 -1.27
N ALA A 175 20.40 -9.74 -2.41
CA ALA A 175 20.22 -8.70 -3.41
C ALA A 175 18.80 -8.69 -4.02
N ALA A 176 18.20 -9.87 -4.22
CA ALA A 176 16.83 -9.97 -4.70
C ALA A 176 15.82 -9.50 -3.64
N PHE A 177 16.04 -9.81 -2.37
CA PHE A 177 15.25 -9.29 -1.26
C PHE A 177 15.33 -7.76 -1.20
N GLN A 178 16.55 -7.20 -1.15
CA GLN A 178 16.78 -5.76 -1.08
C GLN A 178 16.18 -5.02 -2.28
N ALA A 179 16.12 -5.65 -3.46
CA ALA A 179 15.53 -5.07 -4.65
C ALA A 179 14.04 -4.72 -4.48
N VAL A 180 13.32 -5.45 -3.63
CA VAL A 180 11.87 -5.30 -3.39
C VAL A 180 11.53 -4.81 -1.98
N ASN A 181 12.43 -4.90 -1.01
CA ASN A 181 12.19 -4.36 0.33
C ASN A 181 12.04 -2.84 0.28
N ALA A 182 10.89 -2.33 0.72
CA ALA A 182 10.51 -0.92 0.61
C ALA A 182 11.56 0.04 1.22
N ALA A 183 12.11 -0.29 2.38
CA ALA A 183 13.13 0.53 3.03
C ALA A 183 14.43 0.60 2.22
N ASP A 184 14.84 -0.49 1.57
CA ASP A 184 16.02 -0.50 0.70
C ASP A 184 15.76 0.24 -0.62
N VAL A 185 14.57 0.09 -1.20
CA VAL A 185 14.16 0.85 -2.38
C VAL A 185 14.24 2.35 -2.10
N LEU A 186 13.67 2.83 -1.00
CA LEU A 186 13.71 4.25 -0.62
C LEU A 186 15.13 4.74 -0.35
N ARG A 187 15.98 3.94 0.30
CA ARG A 187 17.40 4.31 0.50
C ARG A 187 18.12 4.51 -0.83
N ARG A 188 17.91 3.64 -1.81
CA ARG A 188 18.50 3.78 -3.15
C ARG A 188 17.99 5.03 -3.88
N VAL A 189 16.69 5.30 -3.81
CA VAL A 189 16.10 6.50 -4.41
C VAL A 189 16.68 7.76 -3.77
N ALA A 190 16.75 7.81 -2.44
CA ALA A 190 17.32 8.96 -1.74
C ALA A 190 18.81 9.19 -2.06
N GLN A 191 19.58 8.12 -2.25
CA GLN A 191 20.98 8.21 -2.69
C GLN A 191 21.09 8.73 -4.12
N ALA A 192 20.24 8.26 -5.02
CA ALA A 192 20.23 8.70 -6.42
C ALA A 192 19.88 10.20 -6.53
N VAL A 193 18.88 10.68 -5.78
CA VAL A 193 18.51 12.10 -5.73
C VAL A 193 19.69 12.94 -5.25
N LYS A 194 20.31 12.59 -4.12
CA LYS A 194 21.48 13.30 -3.60
C LYS A 194 22.68 13.33 -4.57
N SER A 195 22.81 12.31 -5.39
CA SER A 195 23.87 12.26 -6.39
C SER A 195 23.57 13.16 -7.57
N ALA A 196 22.30 13.25 -7.99
CA ALA A 196 21.86 14.15 -9.05
C ALA A 196 22.04 15.63 -8.64
N ASP A 197 21.63 16.00 -7.44
CA ASP A 197 21.78 17.37 -6.90
C ASP A 197 23.26 17.80 -6.89
N ARG A 198 24.18 16.91 -6.55
CA ARG A 198 25.63 17.19 -6.56
C ARG A 198 26.19 17.41 -7.96
N VAL A 199 25.65 16.75 -8.97
CA VAL A 199 26.07 16.91 -10.37
C VAL A 199 25.60 18.26 -10.91
N GLU A 200 24.39 18.68 -10.57
CA GLU A 200 23.86 19.99 -10.94
C GLU A 200 24.65 21.13 -10.29
N ASP A 201 24.98 21.01 -9.00
CA ASP A 201 25.81 21.99 -8.28
C ASP A 201 27.22 22.11 -8.91
N ALA A 202 27.85 20.99 -9.25
CA ALA A 202 29.16 20.97 -9.86
C ALA A 202 29.18 21.57 -11.28
N SER A 203 28.06 21.47 -12.00
CA SER A 203 27.92 22.05 -13.35
C SER A 203 27.59 23.54 -13.37
N SER A 204 27.18 24.09 -12.22
CA SER A 204 26.78 25.51 -12.07
C SER A 204 27.94 26.44 -11.66
N VAL A 205 29.17 25.93 -11.42
CA VAL A 205 30.34 26.76 -11.11
C VAL A 205 30.78 27.50 -12.39
N PRO A 206 30.72 28.84 -12.45
CA PRO A 206 31.20 29.59 -13.60
C PRO A 206 32.71 29.38 -13.77
N GLY A 207 33.11 28.95 -14.96
CA GLY A 207 34.54 28.83 -15.28
C GLY A 207 35.25 30.16 -15.00
N GLU A 208 36.31 30.14 -14.18
CA GLU A 208 37.18 31.29 -13.94
C GLU A 208 37.67 31.79 -15.29
N GLY A 209 37.23 32.99 -15.63
CA GLY A 209 37.66 33.67 -16.83
C GLY A 209 39.16 33.87 -16.83
N SER A 210 39.84 33.32 -17.84
CA SER A 210 41.25 33.56 -18.10
C SER A 210 41.50 35.06 -18.24
N GLY A 211 42.00 35.69 -17.19
CA GLY A 211 42.46 37.06 -17.24
C GLY A 211 43.64 37.19 -18.20
N THR A 212 43.39 37.80 -19.33
CA THR A 212 44.46 38.30 -20.22
C THR A 212 45.17 39.46 -19.55
N VAL A 213 46.45 39.28 -19.24
CA VAL A 213 47.37 40.35 -18.81
C VAL A 213 47.71 41.18 -20.02
N PRO A 214 47.53 42.54 -20.04
CA PRO A 214 48.05 43.39 -21.08
C PRO A 214 49.56 43.64 -20.83
N GLY A 215 50.37 43.45 -21.88
CA GLY A 215 51.80 43.87 -21.95
C GLY A 215 51.94 45.36 -22.25
#